data_22d641537cab5f6fe7677e4bab8f6359
#
_entry.id   22d641537cab5f6fe7677e4bab8f6359
#
_cell.length_a   1.000
_cell.length_b   1.000
_cell.length_c   1.000
_cell.angle_alpha   90.00
_cell.angle_beta   90.00
_cell.angle_gamma   90.00
#
_symmetry.space_group_name_H-M   'P 1'
#
loop_
_entity.id
_entity.type
_entity.pdbx_description
1 polymer ?
#
loop_
_entity_poly.entity_id
_entity_poly.type
_entity_poly.pdbx_seq_one_letter_code
_entity_poly.pdbx_strand_id
1 'polypeptide(L)'
;GAIRANVAVMAGSYANANLAAEPGVLKNIYEANAGVKLSKTANLWLDAGIFSSHIGFESAVSKDCWVLTRNISSENTPYYESGAKITYGTSDGKFTAAAFYLNGWQRITRQNGNSQPAGGVQLTWKPTDKITVNYSNYLGTEGADSIRVTRFYHNVYGIFQVTDQFGLTLGFDYGTQQKTKGSSDKNEVLSPVAIAQYKINSNWAVAARGEYYQDKNGAFIATGTTN
;
A
#
# COMPACT_ATOMS: atom_id res chain seq x y z
N GLY A 1 6.80 23.94 10.20
CA GLY A 1 6.37 23.55 11.56
C GLY A 1 7.10 22.31 12.04
N ALA A 2 7.09 22.10 13.34
CA ALA A 2 7.70 20.92 13.98
C ALA A 2 6.66 19.81 14.27
N ILE A 3 5.39 20.10 14.04
CA ILE A 3 4.26 19.18 14.27
C ILE A 3 3.36 19.18 13.02
N ARG A 4 2.81 18.03 12.70
CA ARG A 4 1.78 17.86 11.67
C ARG A 4 0.70 16.90 12.16
N ALA A 5 -0.53 17.03 11.65
CA ALA A 5 -1.62 16.10 11.90
C ALA A 5 -2.50 16.03 10.66
N ASN A 6 -3.09 14.86 10.44
CA ASN A 6 -4.06 14.64 9.38
C ASN A 6 -5.22 13.82 9.91
N VAL A 7 -6.45 14.22 9.57
CA VAL A 7 -7.68 13.47 9.84
C VAL A 7 -8.52 13.47 8.58
N ALA A 8 -8.85 12.28 8.10
CA ALA A 8 -9.75 12.08 6.97
C ALA A 8 -10.75 10.97 7.30
N VAL A 9 -11.99 11.20 6.95
CA VAL A 9 -13.08 10.24 7.14
C VAL A 9 -13.64 9.83 5.80
N MET A 10 -14.17 8.59 5.73
CA MET A 10 -14.86 8.09 4.57
C MET A 10 -16.17 7.40 4.96
N ALA A 11 -17.14 7.43 4.06
CA ALA A 11 -18.42 6.74 4.23
C ALA A 11 -18.89 6.20 2.87
N GLY A 12 -19.70 5.15 2.93
CA GLY A 12 -20.29 4.53 1.74
C GLY A 12 -19.99 3.03 1.63
N SER A 13 -20.47 2.43 0.54
CA SER A 13 -20.32 0.99 0.29
C SER A 13 -18.86 0.54 0.24
N TYR A 14 -17.99 1.37 -0.32
CA TYR A 14 -16.56 1.08 -0.41
C TYR A 14 -15.90 1.00 0.96
N ALA A 15 -16.18 1.96 1.87
CA ALA A 15 -15.70 1.91 3.25
C ALA A 15 -16.22 0.66 3.98
N ASN A 16 -17.50 0.34 3.80
CA ASN A 16 -18.11 -0.84 4.40
C ASN A 16 -17.47 -2.16 3.92
N ALA A 17 -17.06 -2.25 2.66
CA ALA A 17 -16.42 -3.43 2.10
C ALA A 17 -14.94 -3.54 2.52
N ASN A 18 -14.17 -2.49 2.31
CA ASN A 18 -12.72 -2.55 2.48
C ASN A 18 -12.25 -2.43 3.94
N LEU A 19 -13.04 -1.81 4.81
CA LEU A 19 -12.77 -1.71 6.24
C LEU A 19 -13.68 -2.60 7.09
N ALA A 20 -14.30 -3.62 6.49
CA ALA A 20 -15.23 -4.54 7.16
C ALA A 20 -14.62 -5.24 8.39
N ALA A 21 -13.30 -5.44 8.40
CA ALA A 21 -12.59 -6.07 9.50
C ALA A 21 -12.43 -5.15 10.74
N GLU A 22 -12.70 -3.84 10.60
CA GLU A 22 -12.54 -2.88 11.68
C GLU A 22 -13.84 -2.66 12.44
N PRO A 23 -13.81 -2.63 13.79
CA PRO A 23 -15.01 -2.50 14.60
C PRO A 23 -15.55 -1.07 14.63
N GLY A 24 -16.89 -0.96 14.68
CA GLY A 24 -17.59 0.30 14.97
C GLY A 24 -17.24 1.45 14.03
N VAL A 25 -16.92 2.60 14.60
CA VAL A 25 -16.61 3.83 13.84
C VAL A 25 -15.24 3.80 13.17
N LEU A 26 -14.35 2.88 13.54
CA LEU A 26 -13.01 2.79 12.97
C LEU A 26 -13.05 2.55 11.45
N LYS A 27 -14.04 1.83 10.95
CA LYS A 27 -14.25 1.62 9.51
C LYS A 27 -14.51 2.90 8.72
N ASN A 28 -14.84 4.01 9.37
CA ASN A 28 -15.05 5.30 8.73
C ASN A 28 -13.84 6.23 8.82
N ILE A 29 -12.75 5.79 9.44
CA ILE A 29 -11.52 6.58 9.55
C ILE A 29 -10.58 6.16 8.41
N TYR A 30 -10.40 7.04 7.44
CA TYR A 30 -9.44 6.82 6.35
C TYR A 30 -8.02 7.13 6.80
N GLU A 31 -7.82 8.29 7.46
CA GLU A 31 -6.56 8.67 8.09
C GLU A 31 -6.81 9.38 9.42
N ALA A 32 -6.01 9.10 10.43
CA ALA A 32 -5.95 9.81 11.69
C ALA A 32 -4.56 9.66 12.28
N ASN A 33 -3.67 10.60 11.98
CA ASN A 33 -2.29 10.53 12.42
C ASN A 33 -1.75 11.89 12.83
N ALA A 34 -0.72 11.86 13.67
CA ALA A 34 0.05 13.03 14.06
C ALA A 34 1.54 12.70 13.97
N GLY A 35 2.34 13.72 13.69
CA GLY A 35 3.78 13.56 13.55
C GLY A 35 4.58 14.73 14.10
N VAL A 36 5.82 14.41 14.47
CA VAL A 36 6.79 15.37 14.95
C VAL A 36 8.04 15.33 14.08
N LYS A 37 8.62 16.49 13.82
CA LYS A 37 9.90 16.61 13.13
C LYS A 37 11.02 16.28 14.11
N LEU A 38 11.81 15.23 13.81
CA LEU A 38 12.87 14.75 14.70
C LEU A 38 14.19 15.54 14.53
N SER A 39 14.35 16.27 13.42
CA SER A 39 15.58 17.01 13.14
C SER A 39 15.28 18.46 12.74
N LYS A 40 16.09 19.38 13.20
CA LYS A 40 16.02 20.80 12.78
C LYS A 40 16.58 21.03 11.37
N THR A 41 17.55 20.21 10.97
CA THR A 41 18.29 20.36 9.70
C THR A 41 17.86 19.38 8.63
N ALA A 42 17.53 18.15 9.02
CA ALA A 42 17.06 17.11 8.09
C ALA A 42 15.53 17.07 8.01
N ASN A 43 15.03 16.65 6.86
CA ASN A 43 13.59 16.37 6.69
C ASN A 43 13.28 14.97 7.22
N LEU A 44 13.33 14.82 8.55
CA LEU A 44 13.13 13.57 9.28
C LEU A 44 11.91 13.70 10.19
N TRP A 45 10.93 12.82 10.01
CA TRP A 45 9.67 12.84 10.71
C TRP A 45 9.35 11.49 11.35
N LEU A 46 8.73 11.53 12.52
CA LEU A 46 8.06 10.40 13.14
C LEU A 46 6.56 10.70 13.16
N ASP A 47 5.77 9.85 12.52
CA ASP A 47 4.31 9.91 12.52
C ASP A 47 3.74 8.67 13.22
N ALA A 48 2.63 8.82 13.91
CA ALA A 48 1.90 7.71 14.52
C ALA A 48 0.40 7.87 14.33
N GLY A 49 -0.31 6.75 14.18
CA GLY A 49 -1.75 6.68 13.98
C GLY A 49 -2.13 5.85 12.75
N ILE A 50 -3.22 6.25 12.10
CA ILE A 50 -3.76 5.62 10.88
C ILE A 50 -3.32 6.47 9.69
N PHE A 51 -2.72 5.85 8.68
CA PHE A 51 -2.20 6.51 7.48
C PHE A 51 -2.38 5.62 6.25
N SER A 52 -2.33 6.24 5.07
CA SER A 52 -2.38 5.52 3.79
C SER A 52 -1.26 4.50 3.70
N SER A 53 -1.54 3.34 3.12
CA SER A 53 -0.57 2.28 2.92
C SER A 53 0.63 2.73 2.08
N HIS A 54 1.77 2.11 2.34
CA HIS A 54 2.97 2.26 1.54
C HIS A 54 3.08 1.23 0.41
N ILE A 55 2.15 0.28 0.34
CA ILE A 55 2.08 -0.76 -0.70
C ILE A 55 1.14 -0.31 -1.81
N GLY A 56 1.58 -0.49 -3.06
CA GLY A 56 0.79 -0.18 -4.24
C GLY A 56 0.99 1.25 -4.77
N PHE A 57 0.48 1.52 -5.96
CA PHE A 57 0.60 2.80 -6.66
C PHE A 57 -0.76 3.40 -7.04
N GLU A 58 -1.84 2.63 -7.02
CA GLU A 58 -3.19 3.14 -7.25
C GLU A 58 -3.83 3.57 -5.93
N SER A 59 -4.34 4.80 -5.93
CA SER A 59 -4.92 5.43 -4.75
C SER A 59 -6.26 4.80 -4.35
N ALA A 60 -6.57 4.77 -3.06
CA ALA A 60 -7.92 4.53 -2.57
C ALA A 60 -8.92 5.60 -3.06
N VAL A 61 -8.44 6.77 -3.43
CA VAL A 61 -9.24 7.87 -4.00
C VAL A 61 -9.30 7.71 -5.51
N SER A 62 -10.43 7.26 -6.06
CA SER A 62 -10.59 6.86 -7.47
C SER A 62 -10.25 7.95 -8.49
N LYS A 63 -10.48 9.23 -8.17
CA LYS A 63 -10.14 10.36 -9.07
C LYS A 63 -8.63 10.48 -9.36
N ASP A 64 -7.78 9.87 -8.53
CA ASP A 64 -6.33 9.91 -8.66
C ASP A 64 -5.79 8.71 -9.46
N CYS A 65 -6.69 7.79 -9.89
CA CYS A 65 -6.37 6.65 -10.72
C CYS A 65 -6.62 6.96 -12.21
N TRP A 66 -5.79 6.41 -13.08
CA TRP A 66 -5.94 6.62 -14.54
C TRP A 66 -7.06 5.78 -15.15
N VAL A 67 -7.41 4.66 -14.52
CA VAL A 67 -8.45 3.72 -14.97
C VAL A 67 -9.61 3.74 -13.98
N LEU A 68 -10.80 3.43 -14.43
CA LEU A 68 -12.02 3.45 -13.61
C LEU A 68 -11.95 2.49 -12.42
N THR A 69 -11.35 1.32 -12.63
CA THR A 69 -11.12 0.31 -11.59
C THR A 69 -9.63 0.22 -11.27
N ARG A 70 -9.27 -0.16 -10.04
CA ARG A 70 -7.90 -0.46 -9.67
C ARG A 70 -7.49 -1.84 -10.17
N ASN A 71 -6.19 -2.10 -10.28
CA ASN A 71 -5.68 -3.42 -10.58
C ASN A 71 -6.00 -4.41 -9.45
N ILE A 72 -6.03 -5.70 -9.77
CA ILE A 72 -6.40 -6.76 -8.82
C ILE A 72 -5.51 -6.74 -7.58
N SER A 73 -4.20 -6.52 -7.74
CA SER A 73 -3.28 -6.45 -6.61
C SER A 73 -3.60 -5.28 -5.70
N SER A 74 -3.79 -4.05 -6.24
CA SER A 74 -4.11 -2.86 -5.44
C SER A 74 -5.45 -2.97 -4.70
N GLU A 75 -6.44 -3.67 -5.26
CA GLU A 75 -7.72 -3.93 -4.57
C GLU A 75 -7.57 -4.92 -3.39
N ASN A 76 -6.50 -5.71 -3.37
CA ASN A 76 -6.29 -6.78 -2.38
C ASN A 76 -5.02 -6.59 -1.53
N THR A 77 -4.36 -5.45 -1.66
CA THR A 77 -3.29 -4.99 -0.76
C THR A 77 -3.80 -3.88 0.15
N PRO A 78 -3.09 -3.54 1.24
CA PRO A 78 -3.56 -2.54 2.18
C PRO A 78 -3.81 -1.17 1.56
N TYR A 79 -4.96 -0.59 1.81
CA TYR A 79 -5.26 0.82 1.53
C TYR A 79 -4.86 1.74 2.67
N TYR A 80 -4.91 1.22 3.89
CA TYR A 80 -4.53 1.92 5.11
C TYR A 80 -3.71 0.99 5.99
N GLU A 81 -2.95 1.62 6.86
CA GLU A 81 -2.16 0.95 7.89
C GLU A 81 -2.21 1.76 9.17
N SER A 82 -1.93 1.13 10.28
CA SER A 82 -1.88 1.81 11.58
C SER A 82 -0.64 1.37 12.35
N GLY A 83 -0.02 2.35 13.01
CA GLY A 83 1.19 2.15 13.78
C GLY A 83 2.03 3.41 13.86
N ALA A 84 3.32 3.26 13.64
CA ALA A 84 4.27 4.36 13.57
C ALA A 84 5.14 4.24 12.32
N LYS A 85 5.55 5.37 11.76
CA LYS A 85 6.50 5.44 10.65
C LYS A 85 7.53 6.54 10.87
N ILE A 86 8.76 6.24 10.51
CA ILE A 86 9.82 7.24 10.40
C ILE A 86 10.05 7.51 8.92
N THR A 87 10.08 8.78 8.53
CA THR A 87 10.25 9.18 7.12
C THR A 87 11.41 10.17 7.02
N TYR A 88 12.30 9.90 6.09
CA TYR A 88 13.38 10.80 5.69
C TYR A 88 13.18 11.23 4.24
N GLY A 89 13.34 12.51 3.95
CA GLY A 89 13.37 13.05 2.59
C GLY A 89 14.60 13.91 2.35
N THR A 90 15.20 13.80 1.16
CA THR A 90 16.29 14.69 0.74
C THR A 90 15.80 16.12 0.56
N SER A 91 16.68 17.09 0.71
CA SER A 91 16.35 18.53 0.61
C SER A 91 15.86 18.94 -0.78
N ASP A 92 16.31 18.22 -1.82
CA ASP A 92 15.88 18.44 -3.21
C ASP A 92 14.56 17.71 -3.55
N GLY A 93 13.98 16.95 -2.59
CA GLY A 93 12.73 16.21 -2.74
C GLY A 93 12.82 14.98 -3.64
N LYS A 94 14.01 14.64 -4.15
CA LYS A 94 14.16 13.55 -5.13
C LYS A 94 14.15 12.16 -4.53
N PHE A 95 14.51 12.02 -3.27
CA PHE A 95 14.52 10.72 -2.61
C PHE A 95 13.78 10.76 -1.27
N THR A 96 12.96 9.76 -1.03
CA THR A 96 12.29 9.54 0.25
C THR A 96 12.49 8.09 0.68
N ALA A 97 12.82 7.91 1.95
CA ALA A 97 12.86 6.60 2.60
C ALA A 97 11.96 6.60 3.82
N ALA A 98 11.21 5.54 4.02
CA ALA A 98 10.40 5.35 5.21
C ALA A 98 10.55 3.93 5.77
N ALA A 99 10.49 3.81 7.10
CA ALA A 99 10.42 2.54 7.81
C ALA A 99 9.16 2.54 8.68
N PHE A 100 8.49 1.39 8.74
CA PHE A 100 7.17 1.23 9.34
C PHE A 100 7.19 0.19 10.46
N TYR A 101 6.47 0.50 11.53
CA TYR A 101 6.07 -0.42 12.59
C TYR A 101 4.54 -0.47 12.59
N LEU A 102 3.94 -1.62 12.31
CA LEU A 102 2.55 -1.74 11.93
C LEU A 102 1.78 -2.73 12.81
N ASN A 103 0.47 -2.53 12.90
CA ASN A 103 -0.46 -3.43 13.58
C ASN A 103 -0.79 -4.70 12.77
N GLY A 104 -0.48 -4.75 11.49
CA GLY A 104 -0.72 -5.88 10.59
C GLY A 104 -1.10 -5.45 9.18
N TRP A 105 -1.43 -6.42 8.34
CA TRP A 105 -1.86 -6.23 6.96
C TRP A 105 -3.26 -5.61 6.91
N GLN A 106 -3.36 -4.34 6.55
CA GLN A 106 -4.63 -3.58 6.54
C GLN A 106 -5.38 -3.67 7.89
N ARG A 107 -4.71 -3.26 8.99
CA ARG A 107 -5.28 -3.31 10.34
C ARG A 107 -5.11 -1.99 11.09
N ILE A 108 -6.22 -1.42 11.56
CA ILE A 108 -6.22 -0.35 12.57
C ILE A 108 -5.95 -1.00 13.93
N THR A 109 -6.77 -1.97 14.29
CA THR A 109 -6.58 -2.80 15.49
C THR A 109 -5.86 -4.09 15.13
N ARG A 110 -4.87 -4.45 15.96
CA ARG A 110 -4.17 -5.72 15.76
C ARG A 110 -5.15 -6.89 15.79
N GLN A 111 -4.92 -7.90 14.94
CA GLN A 111 -5.75 -9.10 14.91
C GLN A 111 -5.79 -9.76 16.29
N ASN A 112 -7.00 -10.17 16.72
CA ASN A 112 -7.18 -10.81 18.02
C ASN A 112 -6.30 -12.05 18.17
N GLY A 113 -5.60 -12.13 19.31
CA GLY A 113 -4.67 -13.22 19.62
C GLY A 113 -3.34 -13.18 18.86
N ASN A 114 -3.06 -12.14 18.05
CA ASN A 114 -1.76 -11.95 17.42
C ASN A 114 -0.93 -10.91 18.18
N SER A 115 0.15 -11.37 18.83
CA SER A 115 1.05 -10.50 19.61
C SER A 115 2.16 -9.86 18.76
N GLN A 116 2.35 -10.30 17.50
CA GLN A 116 3.49 -9.88 16.70
C GLN A 116 3.17 -8.58 15.94
N PRO A 117 4.07 -7.59 15.98
CA PRO A 117 3.99 -6.45 15.08
C PRO A 117 4.35 -6.87 13.66
N ALA A 118 3.95 -6.04 12.71
CA ALA A 118 4.44 -6.08 11.35
C ALA A 118 5.35 -4.88 11.08
N GLY A 119 6.06 -4.91 9.97
CA GLY A 119 6.89 -3.80 9.55
C GLY A 119 7.13 -3.81 8.05
N GLY A 120 7.74 -2.74 7.58
CA GLY A 120 8.09 -2.59 6.18
C GLY A 120 9.01 -1.41 5.94
N VAL A 121 9.43 -1.27 4.70
CA VAL A 121 10.16 -0.10 4.23
C VAL A 121 9.58 0.39 2.90
N GLN A 122 9.75 1.66 2.64
CA GLN A 122 9.45 2.28 1.34
C GLN A 122 10.62 3.14 0.91
N LEU A 123 11.00 3.01 -0.34
CA LEU A 123 12.00 3.84 -1.00
C LEU A 123 11.36 4.44 -2.26
N THR A 124 11.32 5.75 -2.36
CA THR A 124 10.78 6.46 -3.52
C THR A 124 11.85 7.37 -4.09
N TRP A 125 12.07 7.25 -5.41
CA TRP A 125 13.02 8.08 -6.14
C TRP A 125 12.30 8.82 -7.28
N LYS A 126 12.44 10.14 -7.28
CA LYS A 126 11.87 11.06 -8.26
C LYS A 126 13.00 11.89 -8.88
N PRO A 127 13.76 11.34 -9.84
CA PRO A 127 14.87 12.08 -10.45
C PRO A 127 14.42 13.35 -11.15
N THR A 128 13.21 13.34 -11.69
CA THR A 128 12.53 14.47 -12.35
C THR A 128 11.04 14.47 -11.99
N ASP A 129 10.33 15.51 -12.33
CA ASP A 129 8.86 15.60 -12.17
C ASP A 129 8.10 14.59 -13.03
N LYS A 130 8.76 14.01 -14.04
CA LYS A 130 8.20 13.05 -15.01
C LYS A 130 8.41 11.59 -14.63
N ILE A 131 9.23 11.30 -13.62
CA ILE A 131 9.62 9.93 -13.25
C ILE A 131 9.48 9.72 -11.76
N THR A 132 8.73 8.70 -11.38
CA THR A 132 8.69 8.16 -10.03
C THR A 132 9.02 6.67 -10.08
N VAL A 133 9.98 6.23 -9.27
CA VAL A 133 10.28 4.81 -9.04
C VAL A 133 10.12 4.53 -7.57
N ASN A 134 9.43 3.46 -7.23
CA ASN A 134 9.18 3.07 -5.84
C ASN A 134 9.47 1.59 -5.62
N TYR A 135 10.01 1.31 -4.45
CA TYR A 135 10.06 -0.01 -3.85
C TYR A 135 9.43 0.03 -2.48
N SER A 136 8.57 -0.92 -2.19
CA SER A 136 7.98 -1.11 -0.87
C SER A 136 7.99 -2.58 -0.49
N ASN A 137 8.02 -2.88 0.80
CA ASN A 137 7.83 -4.23 1.28
C ASN A 137 7.05 -4.26 2.61
N TYR A 138 6.53 -5.43 2.92
CA TYR A 138 5.86 -5.74 4.17
C TYR A 138 6.35 -7.09 4.70
N LEU A 139 6.59 -7.17 6.00
CA LEU A 139 6.84 -8.40 6.74
C LEU A 139 5.96 -8.42 7.99
N GLY A 140 5.13 -9.44 8.11
CA GLY A 140 4.24 -9.57 9.27
C GLY A 140 3.72 -10.99 9.42
N THR A 141 2.76 -11.16 10.33
CA THR A 141 2.12 -12.44 10.56
C THR A 141 0.61 -12.33 10.51
N GLU A 142 -0.04 -13.32 9.95
CA GLU A 142 -1.49 -13.47 9.86
C GLU A 142 -1.98 -14.61 10.75
N GLY A 143 -3.11 -14.41 11.42
CA GLY A 143 -3.69 -15.39 12.35
C GLY A 143 -3.25 -15.20 13.80
N ALA A 144 -3.94 -15.85 14.73
CA ALA A 144 -3.58 -15.86 16.14
C ALA A 144 -2.23 -16.56 16.39
N ASP A 145 -1.55 -16.24 17.48
CA ASP A 145 -0.21 -16.74 17.81
C ASP A 145 -0.08 -18.28 17.77
N SER A 146 -1.17 -19.00 18.01
CA SER A 146 -1.20 -20.47 17.94
C SER A 146 -1.06 -21.01 16.51
N ILE A 147 -1.55 -20.28 15.52
CA ILE A 147 -1.64 -20.71 14.11
C ILE A 147 -1.00 -19.74 13.13
N ARG A 148 -0.43 -18.63 13.60
CA ARG A 148 0.05 -17.54 12.74
C ARG A 148 1.01 -17.99 11.66
N VAL A 149 0.84 -17.45 10.47
CA VAL A 149 1.71 -17.66 9.31
C VAL A 149 2.43 -16.38 8.95
N THR A 150 3.70 -16.48 8.56
CA THR A 150 4.48 -15.34 8.14
C THR A 150 4.10 -14.96 6.71
N ARG A 151 3.83 -13.67 6.49
CA ARG A 151 3.60 -13.04 5.20
C ARG A 151 4.74 -12.08 4.88
N PHE A 152 5.26 -12.19 3.67
CA PHE A 152 6.23 -11.25 3.12
C PHE A 152 5.76 -10.78 1.75
N TYR A 153 5.82 -9.46 1.50
CA TYR A 153 5.31 -8.86 0.28
C TYR A 153 6.27 -7.80 -0.25
N HIS A 154 6.46 -7.78 -1.55
CA HIS A 154 7.22 -6.78 -2.28
C HIS A 154 6.32 -6.09 -3.29
N ASN A 155 6.47 -4.79 -3.43
CA ASN A 155 5.85 -3.97 -4.45
C ASN A 155 6.91 -3.08 -5.10
N VAL A 156 7.02 -3.16 -6.41
CA VAL A 156 7.89 -2.29 -7.20
C VAL A 156 7.04 -1.62 -8.27
N TYR A 157 7.17 -0.33 -8.44
CA TYR A 157 6.52 0.35 -9.55
C TYR A 157 7.32 1.53 -10.08
N GLY A 158 7.05 1.87 -11.35
CA GLY A 158 7.52 3.08 -12.00
C GLY A 158 6.37 3.82 -12.66
N ILE A 159 6.29 5.15 -12.46
CA ILE A 159 5.37 6.05 -13.14
C ILE A 159 6.19 6.99 -14.01
N PHE A 160 5.89 7.00 -15.31
CA PHE A 160 6.66 7.71 -16.33
C PHE A 160 5.73 8.62 -17.14
N GLN A 161 5.93 9.93 -17.07
CA GLN A 161 5.34 10.87 -18.03
C GLN A 161 6.28 10.95 -19.24
N VAL A 162 6.05 10.06 -20.22
CA VAL A 162 6.96 9.86 -21.38
C VAL A 162 6.95 11.09 -22.30
N THR A 163 5.74 11.64 -22.54
CA THR A 163 5.55 12.94 -23.21
C THR A 163 4.52 13.75 -22.42
N ASP A 164 4.21 14.96 -22.82
CA ASP A 164 3.17 15.76 -22.15
C ASP A 164 1.78 15.13 -22.28
N GLN A 165 1.59 14.29 -23.30
CA GLN A 165 0.33 13.58 -23.57
C GLN A 165 0.35 12.13 -23.09
N PHE A 166 1.50 11.43 -23.14
CA PHE A 166 1.58 10.00 -22.87
C PHE A 166 2.25 9.69 -21.54
N GLY A 167 1.50 8.99 -20.67
CA GLY A 167 1.95 8.44 -19.40
C GLY A 167 1.93 6.91 -19.40
N LEU A 168 2.89 6.30 -18.70
CA LEU A 168 3.02 4.87 -18.51
C LEU A 168 3.27 4.57 -17.03
N THR A 169 2.52 3.63 -16.48
CA THR A 169 2.80 3.03 -15.16
C THR A 169 3.09 1.55 -15.34
N LEU A 170 4.19 1.09 -14.76
CA LEU A 170 4.56 -0.32 -14.68
C LEU A 170 4.63 -0.71 -13.22
N GLY A 171 3.97 -1.80 -12.83
CA GLY A 171 3.96 -2.31 -11.48
C GLY A 171 4.23 -3.81 -11.45
N PHE A 172 4.82 -4.26 -10.35
CA PHE A 172 5.10 -5.66 -10.09
C PHE A 172 4.99 -5.93 -8.60
N ASP A 173 4.13 -6.87 -8.25
CA ASP A 173 3.95 -7.36 -6.90
C ASP A 173 4.38 -8.82 -6.80
N TYR A 174 5.08 -9.14 -5.73
CA TYR A 174 5.43 -10.50 -5.36
C TYR A 174 5.23 -10.69 -3.86
N GLY A 175 4.45 -11.67 -3.49
CA GLY A 175 4.18 -11.99 -2.09
C GLY A 175 4.34 -13.47 -1.79
N THR A 176 4.72 -13.77 -0.55
CA THR A 176 4.75 -15.13 -0.02
C THR A 176 4.05 -15.20 1.33
N GLN A 177 3.36 -16.31 1.58
CA GLN A 177 2.77 -16.61 2.88
C GLN A 177 3.02 -18.07 3.23
N GLN A 178 3.48 -18.34 4.46
CA GLN A 178 3.62 -19.73 4.94
C GLN A 178 2.28 -20.45 4.80
N LYS A 179 2.32 -21.74 4.42
CA LYS A 179 1.09 -22.56 4.37
C LYS A 179 0.55 -22.88 5.76
N THR A 180 1.43 -23.12 6.70
CA THR A 180 1.12 -23.35 8.12
C THR A 180 2.22 -22.72 8.98
N LYS A 181 1.95 -22.52 10.25
CA LYS A 181 2.90 -21.95 11.21
C LYS A 181 4.23 -22.72 11.23
N GLY A 182 5.32 -21.99 10.97
CA GLY A 182 6.67 -22.55 10.99
C GLY A 182 7.04 -23.40 9.76
N SER A 183 6.14 -23.56 8.79
CA SER A 183 6.43 -24.31 7.56
C SER A 183 7.44 -23.57 6.69
N SER A 184 8.32 -24.32 6.03
CA SER A 184 9.14 -23.84 4.92
C SER A 184 8.33 -23.66 3.64
N ASP A 185 7.21 -24.40 3.51
CA ASP A 185 6.32 -24.32 2.36
C ASP A 185 5.55 -23.01 2.35
N LYS A 186 5.48 -22.37 1.20
CA LYS A 186 4.84 -21.08 1.01
C LYS A 186 3.81 -21.12 -0.11
N ASN A 187 2.79 -20.33 0.05
CA ASN A 187 1.93 -19.87 -1.02
C ASN A 187 2.57 -18.61 -1.62
N GLU A 188 2.40 -18.42 -2.91
CA GLU A 188 3.00 -17.30 -3.65
C GLU A 188 1.92 -16.54 -4.42
N VAL A 189 2.09 -15.23 -4.48
CA VAL A 189 1.34 -14.34 -5.37
C VAL A 189 2.29 -13.60 -6.29
N LEU A 190 1.86 -13.42 -7.53
CA LEU A 190 2.59 -12.68 -8.56
C LEU A 190 1.62 -11.81 -9.34
N SER A 191 1.93 -10.51 -9.48
CA SER A 191 1.05 -9.58 -10.19
C SER A 191 1.84 -8.51 -10.95
N PRO A 192 2.23 -8.74 -12.20
CA PRO A 192 2.66 -7.68 -13.11
C PRO A 192 1.47 -6.89 -13.65
N VAL A 193 1.64 -5.56 -13.77
CA VAL A 193 0.63 -4.66 -14.32
C VAL A 193 1.29 -3.56 -15.15
N ALA A 194 0.63 -3.18 -16.24
CA ALA A 194 0.99 -2.02 -17.07
C ALA A 194 -0.26 -1.19 -17.31
N ILE A 195 -0.16 0.13 -17.09
CA ILE A 195 -1.22 1.09 -17.36
C ILE A 195 -0.67 2.18 -18.26
N ALA A 196 -1.33 2.42 -19.40
CA ALA A 196 -1.01 3.50 -20.31
C ALA A 196 -2.16 4.52 -20.31
N GLN A 197 -1.81 5.80 -20.30
CA GLN A 197 -2.77 6.91 -20.46
C GLN A 197 -2.32 7.81 -21.58
N TYR A 198 -3.27 8.23 -22.44
CA TYR A 198 -3.06 9.24 -23.47
C TYR A 198 -4.06 10.37 -23.33
N LYS A 199 -3.55 11.59 -23.12
CA LYS A 199 -4.34 12.82 -23.06
C LYS A 199 -4.54 13.34 -24.48
N ILE A 200 -5.77 13.24 -24.98
CA ILE A 200 -6.14 13.72 -26.31
C ILE A 200 -6.13 15.26 -26.33
N ASN A 201 -6.66 15.87 -25.28
CA ASN A 201 -6.66 17.31 -25.05
C ASN A 201 -6.87 17.59 -23.54
N SER A 202 -7.13 18.85 -23.17
CA SER A 202 -7.37 19.26 -21.77
C SER A 202 -8.59 18.60 -21.10
N ASN A 203 -9.55 18.11 -21.88
CA ASN A 203 -10.82 17.58 -21.38
C ASN A 203 -10.98 16.07 -21.57
N TRP A 204 -10.18 15.45 -22.44
CA TRP A 204 -10.32 14.06 -22.81
C TRP A 204 -9.01 13.30 -22.67
N ALA A 205 -9.06 12.17 -22.00
CA ALA A 205 -7.99 11.20 -21.93
C ALA A 205 -8.56 9.80 -22.10
N VAL A 206 -7.76 8.89 -22.63
CA VAL A 206 -8.04 7.45 -22.67
C VAL A 206 -6.96 6.74 -21.88
N ALA A 207 -7.33 5.66 -21.20
CA ALA A 207 -6.40 4.82 -20.49
C ALA A 207 -6.74 3.35 -20.72
N ALA A 208 -5.70 2.50 -20.71
CA ALA A 208 -5.82 1.06 -20.80
C ALA A 208 -4.90 0.41 -19.78
N ARG A 209 -5.35 -0.72 -19.21
CA ARG A 209 -4.58 -1.55 -18.29
C ARG A 209 -4.50 -2.97 -18.81
N GLY A 210 -3.29 -3.54 -18.80
CA GLY A 210 -3.03 -4.96 -18.90
C GLY A 210 -2.48 -5.45 -17.57
N GLU A 211 -3.04 -6.52 -17.02
CA GLU A 211 -2.59 -7.10 -15.76
C GLU A 211 -2.66 -8.63 -15.80
N TYR A 212 -1.79 -9.26 -15.03
CA TYR A 212 -1.85 -10.67 -14.72
C TYR A 212 -1.79 -10.85 -13.21
N TYR A 213 -2.62 -11.70 -12.67
CA TYR A 213 -2.65 -12.02 -11.24
C TYR A 213 -2.64 -13.53 -11.03
N GLN A 214 -1.70 -14.01 -10.22
CA GLN A 214 -1.59 -15.41 -9.85
C GLN A 214 -1.54 -15.55 -8.34
N ASP A 215 -2.53 -16.22 -7.76
CA ASP A 215 -2.59 -16.65 -6.36
C ASP A 215 -3.25 -18.05 -6.34
N LYS A 216 -2.45 -19.07 -6.68
CA LYS A 216 -2.94 -20.44 -6.91
C LYS A 216 -3.67 -21.05 -5.73
N ASN A 217 -3.38 -20.59 -4.52
CA ASN A 217 -3.90 -21.18 -3.30
C ASN A 217 -4.85 -20.22 -2.54
N GLY A 218 -5.20 -19.08 -3.13
CA GLY A 218 -6.08 -18.10 -2.49
C GLY A 218 -5.55 -17.56 -1.16
N ALA A 219 -4.23 -17.40 -1.04
CA ALA A 219 -3.59 -17.00 0.22
C ALA A 219 -3.73 -15.50 0.51
N PHE A 220 -3.87 -14.70 -0.55
CA PHE A 220 -4.06 -13.26 -0.48
C PHE A 220 -5.49 -12.87 -0.84
N ILE A 221 -6.08 -13.56 -1.84
CA ILE A 221 -7.47 -13.37 -2.23
C ILE A 221 -8.22 -14.69 -2.02
N ALA A 222 -9.08 -14.74 -0.98
CA ALA A 222 -9.93 -15.88 -0.75
C ALA A 222 -11.02 -15.93 -1.84
N THR A 223 -10.95 -16.88 -2.76
CA THR A 223 -11.87 -16.98 -3.90
C THR A 223 -13.15 -17.77 -3.57
N GLY A 224 -13.26 -18.38 -2.39
CA GLY A 224 -14.39 -19.22 -2.00
C GLY A 224 -14.48 -20.56 -2.76
N THR A 225 -13.58 -20.81 -3.69
CA THR A 225 -13.46 -22.12 -4.35
C THR A 225 -12.50 -23.00 -3.55
N THR A 226 -13.00 -24.02 -2.90
CA THR A 226 -12.19 -25.15 -2.41
C THR A 226 -11.70 -25.92 -3.64
N ASN A 227 -10.38 -25.96 -3.84
CA ASN A 227 -9.74 -26.91 -4.77
C ASN A 227 -9.82 -28.31 -4.19
#